data_62b507026584dce55be175b2be601103
#
_entry.id   62b507026584dce55be175b2be601103
#
_cell.length_a   1.000
_cell.length_b   1.000
_cell.length_c   1.000
_cell.angle_alpha   90.00
_cell.angle_beta   90.00
_cell.angle_gamma   90.00
#
_symmetry.space_group_name_H-M   'P 1'
#
loop_
_entity.id
_entity.type
_entity.pdbx_description
1 polymer ?
#
loop_
_entity_poly.entity_id
_entity_poly.type
_entity_poly.pdbx_seq_one_letter_code
_entity_poly.pdbx_strand_id
1 'polypeptide(L)'
;MTDIEKMISGLIYDPADKELAEMRQAAHILSKKYNDLYENDDDRNKILDKLVPNRGTNVYLQGPIQFDYGCFTEIGDNSYANFNLTCLDCAPVKIGKNVFMGPNVSLLTPVHPLHVQSGKTQDEDIDKHK
;
A
#
# COMPACT_ATOMS: atom_id res chain seq x y z
N MET A 1 22.55 -2.26 1.94
CA MET A 1 21.08 -2.34 1.83
C MET A 1 20.58 -1.54 0.67
N THR A 2 19.65 -2.12 -0.08
CA THR A 2 18.93 -1.37 -1.12
C THR A 2 17.91 -0.44 -0.47
N ASP A 3 17.42 0.54 -1.24
CA ASP A 3 16.36 1.42 -0.73
C ASP A 3 15.07 0.65 -0.45
N ILE A 4 14.79 -0.41 -1.22
CA ILE A 4 13.66 -1.30 -0.93
C ILE A 4 13.82 -1.92 0.47
N GLU A 5 14.98 -2.50 0.73
CA GLU A 5 15.25 -3.13 2.02
C GLU A 5 15.15 -2.13 3.18
N LYS A 6 15.67 -0.94 2.97
CA LYS A 6 15.55 0.13 3.98
C LYS A 6 14.09 0.49 4.23
N MET A 7 13.33 0.65 3.16
CA MET A 7 11.90 1.04 3.27
C MET A 7 11.11 0.02 4.06
N ILE A 8 11.21 -1.27 3.71
CA ILE A 8 10.43 -2.31 4.39
C ILE A 8 10.92 -2.59 5.79
N SER A 9 12.14 -2.15 6.14
CA SER A 9 12.71 -2.28 7.48
C SER A 9 12.45 -1.05 8.35
N GLY A 10 11.76 -0.06 7.84
CA GLY A 10 11.48 1.17 8.59
C GLY A 10 12.65 2.13 8.68
N LEU A 11 13.67 1.96 7.85
CA LEU A 11 14.83 2.84 7.82
C LEU A 11 14.61 3.99 6.84
N ILE A 12 15.41 5.05 6.99
CA ILE A 12 15.36 6.16 6.05
C ILE A 12 15.84 5.66 4.68
N TYR A 13 15.07 5.94 3.66
CA TYR A 13 15.34 5.52 2.29
C TYR A 13 15.05 6.65 1.32
N ASP A 14 15.52 6.49 0.09
CA ASP A 14 15.26 7.48 -0.98
C ASP A 14 14.01 7.07 -1.74
N PRO A 15 12.88 7.78 -1.57
CA PRO A 15 11.66 7.46 -2.31
C PRO A 15 11.78 7.72 -3.80
N ALA A 16 12.79 8.47 -4.25
CA ALA A 16 13.05 8.70 -5.66
C ALA A 16 13.93 7.61 -6.28
N ASP A 17 14.33 6.60 -5.50
CA ASP A 17 15.04 5.44 -6.03
C ASP A 17 14.30 4.88 -7.25
N LYS A 18 15.05 4.60 -8.31
CA LYS A 18 14.45 4.25 -9.60
C LYS A 18 13.57 3.01 -9.51
N GLU A 19 14.05 1.98 -8.82
CA GLU A 19 13.30 0.73 -8.69
C GLU A 19 11.99 0.94 -7.92
N LEU A 20 12.07 1.68 -6.81
CA LEU A 20 10.87 2.00 -6.02
C LEU A 20 9.87 2.82 -6.82
N ALA A 21 10.36 3.81 -7.58
CA ALA A 21 9.47 4.64 -8.40
C ALA A 21 8.77 3.81 -9.46
N GLU A 22 9.47 2.88 -10.09
CA GLU A 22 8.88 1.99 -11.10
C GLU A 22 7.85 1.04 -10.47
N MET A 23 8.14 0.50 -9.30
CA MET A 23 7.19 -0.36 -8.59
C MET A 23 5.91 0.38 -8.22
N ARG A 24 6.04 1.61 -7.70
CA ARG A 24 4.86 2.42 -7.37
C ARG A 24 4.03 2.72 -8.60
N GLN A 25 4.68 3.11 -9.69
CA GLN A 25 3.97 3.42 -10.93
C GLN A 25 3.21 2.20 -11.44
N ALA A 26 3.84 1.03 -11.41
CA ALA A 26 3.19 -0.20 -11.82
C ALA A 26 1.95 -0.49 -10.96
N ALA A 27 2.06 -0.31 -9.65
CA ALA A 27 0.93 -0.52 -8.73
C ALA A 27 -0.19 0.49 -8.97
N HIS A 28 0.16 1.75 -9.24
CA HIS A 28 -0.85 2.78 -9.53
C HIS A 28 -1.57 2.49 -10.84
N ILE A 29 -0.87 2.01 -11.85
CA ILE A 29 -1.47 1.61 -13.13
C ILE A 29 -2.43 0.44 -12.92
N LEU A 30 -2.01 -0.57 -12.17
CA LEU A 30 -2.86 -1.73 -11.88
C LEU A 30 -4.10 -1.35 -11.06
N SER A 31 -3.93 -0.45 -10.08
CA SER A 31 -5.06 0.06 -9.29
C SER A 31 -6.08 0.74 -10.18
N LYS A 32 -5.61 1.59 -11.10
CA LYS A 32 -6.51 2.29 -12.02
C LYS A 32 -7.22 1.31 -12.94
N LYS A 33 -6.52 0.33 -13.49
CA LYS A 33 -7.15 -0.69 -14.33
C LYS A 33 -8.23 -1.45 -13.58
N TYR A 34 -7.97 -1.81 -12.33
CA TYR A 34 -8.95 -2.47 -11.47
C TYR A 34 -10.19 -1.60 -11.30
N ASN A 35 -9.98 -0.32 -11.02
CA ASN A 35 -11.07 0.61 -10.74
C ASN A 35 -11.93 0.92 -11.97
N ASP A 36 -11.38 0.70 -13.16
CA ASP A 36 -12.12 0.92 -14.41
C ASP A 36 -13.03 -0.26 -14.78
N LEU A 37 -12.94 -1.38 -14.05
CA LEU A 37 -13.72 -2.57 -14.32
C LEU A 37 -14.92 -2.67 -13.39
N TYR A 38 -16.00 -3.26 -13.89
CA TYR A 38 -17.18 -3.55 -13.07
C TYR A 38 -16.92 -4.73 -12.13
N GLU A 39 -17.71 -4.83 -11.08
CA GLU A 39 -17.55 -5.80 -10.00
C GLU A 39 -17.57 -7.25 -10.47
N ASN A 40 -18.34 -7.55 -11.50
CA ASN A 40 -18.48 -8.91 -12.02
C ASN A 40 -17.50 -9.24 -13.14
N ASP A 41 -16.54 -8.38 -13.42
CA ASP A 41 -15.56 -8.63 -14.47
C ASP A 41 -14.45 -9.53 -13.92
N ASP A 42 -14.26 -10.70 -14.55
CA ASP A 42 -13.26 -11.67 -14.11
C ASP A 42 -11.83 -11.15 -14.20
N ASP A 43 -11.59 -10.14 -15.03
CA ASP A 43 -10.25 -9.54 -15.15
C ASP A 43 -9.81 -8.84 -13.88
N ARG A 44 -10.74 -8.48 -13.00
CA ARG A 44 -10.40 -7.90 -11.70
C ARG A 44 -9.48 -8.82 -10.89
N ASN A 45 -9.79 -10.11 -10.85
CA ASN A 45 -8.96 -11.07 -10.14
C ASN A 45 -7.58 -11.22 -10.77
N LYS A 46 -7.50 -11.16 -12.09
CA LYS A 46 -6.22 -11.21 -12.80
C LYS A 46 -5.34 -10.02 -12.44
N ILE A 47 -5.95 -8.85 -12.30
CA ILE A 47 -5.22 -7.65 -11.88
C ILE A 47 -4.74 -7.80 -10.44
N LEU A 48 -5.59 -8.30 -9.55
CA LEU A 48 -5.20 -8.49 -8.15
C LEU A 48 -4.10 -9.54 -8.01
N ASP A 49 -4.05 -10.55 -8.88
CA ASP A 49 -2.95 -11.52 -8.87
C ASP A 49 -1.59 -10.84 -9.07
N LYS A 50 -1.57 -9.74 -9.83
CA LYS A 50 -0.35 -8.97 -10.07
C LYS A 50 -0.14 -7.89 -9.01
N LEU A 51 -1.21 -7.21 -8.61
CA LEU A 51 -1.13 -6.07 -7.70
C LEU A 51 -0.93 -6.50 -6.24
N VAL A 52 -1.73 -7.46 -5.79
CA VAL A 52 -1.68 -7.94 -4.40
C VAL A 52 -1.50 -9.46 -4.42
N PRO A 53 -0.30 -9.93 -4.80
CA PRO A 53 -0.07 -11.38 -4.96
C PRO A 53 -0.14 -12.16 -3.64
N ASN A 54 -0.04 -11.47 -2.51
CA ASN A 54 -0.05 -12.11 -1.19
C ASN A 54 -1.44 -12.09 -0.55
N ARG A 55 -2.48 -12.02 -1.37
CA ARG A 55 -3.83 -12.17 -0.84
C ARG A 55 -4.23 -13.64 -0.78
N GLY A 56 -5.03 -13.98 0.21
CA GLY A 56 -5.58 -15.32 0.36
C GLY A 56 -6.74 -15.58 -0.60
N THR A 57 -7.52 -16.62 -0.30
CA THR A 57 -8.67 -17.01 -1.10
C THR A 57 -9.91 -16.22 -0.67
N ASN A 58 -10.82 -16.02 -1.63
CA ASN A 58 -12.10 -15.38 -1.38
C ASN A 58 -11.95 -13.98 -0.77
N VAL A 59 -10.95 -13.23 -1.23
CA VAL A 59 -10.74 -11.83 -0.84
C VAL A 59 -11.48 -10.96 -1.86
N TYR A 60 -12.32 -10.07 -1.38
CA TYR A 60 -13.08 -9.19 -2.25
C TYR A 60 -12.79 -7.72 -1.92
N LEU A 61 -12.39 -6.98 -2.94
CA LEU A 61 -12.16 -5.55 -2.84
C LEU A 61 -13.17 -4.85 -3.75
N GLN A 62 -14.11 -4.16 -3.12
CA GLN A 62 -15.20 -3.51 -3.88
C GLN A 62 -14.65 -2.48 -4.87
N GLY A 63 -13.65 -1.70 -4.43
CA GLY A 63 -13.10 -0.61 -5.23
C GLY A 63 -13.95 0.64 -5.12
N PRO A 64 -13.42 1.77 -5.55
CA PRO A 64 -12.06 1.96 -6.04
C PRO A 64 -10.99 1.63 -4.99
N ILE A 65 -9.84 1.14 -5.46
CA ILE A 65 -8.70 0.83 -4.58
C ILE A 65 -7.51 1.68 -4.98
N GLN A 66 -6.61 1.88 -4.02
CA GLN A 66 -5.34 2.56 -4.26
C GLN A 66 -4.26 1.89 -3.41
N PHE A 67 -3.23 1.37 -4.07
CA PHE A 67 -2.06 0.79 -3.43
C PHE A 67 -0.81 1.53 -3.89
N ASP A 68 0.16 1.72 -2.98
CA ASP A 68 1.46 2.25 -3.39
C ASP A 68 2.32 1.17 -4.06
N TYR A 69 2.35 -0.02 -3.48
CA TYR A 69 3.14 -1.13 -4.02
C TYR A 69 2.30 -2.38 -4.22
N GLY A 70 1.43 -2.69 -3.29
CA GLY A 70 0.58 -3.88 -3.31
C GLY A 70 1.31 -5.14 -2.87
N CYS A 71 2.55 -5.32 -3.33
CA CYS A 71 3.33 -6.54 -3.03
C CYS A 71 3.75 -6.62 -1.56
N PHE A 72 3.71 -5.53 -0.82
CA PHE A 72 4.04 -5.52 0.60
C PHE A 72 2.82 -5.66 1.50
N THR A 73 1.65 -5.88 0.90
CA THR A 73 0.40 -6.08 1.63
C THR A 73 0.01 -7.55 1.57
N GLU A 74 -0.31 -8.10 2.72
CA GLU A 74 -0.82 -9.45 2.87
C GLU A 74 -2.27 -9.37 3.33
N ILE A 75 -3.17 -10.08 2.65
CA ILE A 75 -4.59 -10.10 3.00
C ILE A 75 -5.02 -11.54 3.25
N GLY A 76 -5.54 -11.82 4.44
CA GLY A 76 -5.97 -13.15 4.81
C GLY A 76 -7.29 -13.56 4.15
N ASP A 77 -7.55 -14.88 4.16
CA ASP A 77 -8.72 -15.47 3.51
C ASP A 77 -10.03 -14.84 3.99
N ASN A 78 -10.98 -14.75 3.08
CA ASN A 78 -12.35 -14.30 3.36
C ASN A 78 -12.45 -12.87 3.87
N SER A 79 -11.45 -12.05 3.63
CA SER A 79 -11.49 -10.65 4.01
C SER A 79 -12.14 -9.82 2.92
N TYR A 80 -12.74 -8.72 3.31
CA TYR A 80 -13.55 -7.88 2.43
C TYR A 80 -13.24 -6.41 2.70
N ALA A 81 -13.11 -5.64 1.63
CA ALA A 81 -13.01 -4.18 1.72
C ALA A 81 -14.11 -3.52 0.90
N ASN A 82 -14.79 -2.57 1.52
CA ASN A 82 -15.83 -1.79 0.87
C ASN A 82 -15.19 -0.68 0.02
N PHE A 83 -15.98 0.29 -0.42
CA PHE A 83 -15.54 1.35 -1.34
C PHE A 83 -14.35 2.15 -0.78
N ASN A 84 -13.45 2.55 -1.67
CA ASN A 84 -12.37 3.51 -1.40
C ASN A 84 -11.36 3.02 -0.36
N LEU A 85 -10.85 1.80 -0.55
CA LEU A 85 -9.71 1.34 0.24
C LEU A 85 -8.43 2.00 -0.27
N THR A 86 -7.70 2.66 0.62
CA THR A 86 -6.37 3.22 0.34
C THR A 86 -5.35 2.50 1.20
N CYS A 87 -4.35 1.92 0.58
CA CYS A 87 -3.29 1.20 1.29
C CYS A 87 -1.93 1.70 0.81
N LEU A 88 -1.29 2.53 1.64
CA LEU A 88 0.02 3.06 1.33
C LEU A 88 1.06 2.17 1.99
N ASP A 89 1.38 1.06 1.32
CA ASP A 89 2.21 0.00 1.87
C ASP A 89 3.70 0.23 1.59
N CYS A 90 4.22 1.33 2.13
CA CYS A 90 5.66 1.60 2.14
C CYS A 90 6.39 0.75 3.18
N ALA A 91 5.65 0.06 4.04
CA ALA A 91 6.14 -0.95 4.97
C ALA A 91 5.16 -2.11 4.91
N PRO A 92 5.55 -3.30 5.39
CA PRO A 92 4.65 -4.45 5.34
C PRO A 92 3.32 -4.17 6.04
N VAL A 93 2.22 -4.51 5.35
CA VAL A 93 0.86 -4.41 5.89
C VAL A 93 0.29 -5.82 5.94
N LYS A 94 -0.25 -6.21 7.08
CA LYS A 94 -0.87 -7.52 7.24
C LYS A 94 -2.33 -7.35 7.67
N ILE A 95 -3.22 -7.77 6.80
CA ILE A 95 -4.66 -7.84 7.08
C ILE A 95 -4.99 -9.31 7.34
N GLY A 96 -5.58 -9.61 8.49
CA GLY A 96 -5.86 -10.99 8.88
C GLY A 96 -6.97 -11.63 8.08
N LYS A 97 -7.36 -12.84 8.50
CA LYS A 97 -8.48 -13.57 7.90
C LYS A 97 -9.80 -13.01 8.42
N ASN A 98 -10.83 -13.08 7.58
CA ASN A 98 -12.20 -12.71 7.96
C ASN A 98 -12.30 -11.26 8.45
N VAL A 99 -11.49 -10.38 7.91
CA VAL A 99 -11.53 -8.95 8.26
C VAL A 99 -12.52 -8.25 7.34
N PHE A 100 -13.42 -7.48 7.92
CA PHE A 100 -14.37 -6.66 7.17
C PHE A 100 -13.95 -5.20 7.33
N MET A 101 -13.61 -4.57 6.20
CA MET A 101 -13.26 -3.16 6.18
C MET A 101 -14.40 -2.36 5.56
N GLY A 102 -14.92 -1.38 6.31
CA GLY A 102 -15.97 -0.50 5.81
C GLY A 102 -15.46 0.44 4.74
N PRO A 103 -16.32 1.36 4.25
CA PRO A 103 -15.90 2.29 3.22
C PRO A 103 -14.88 3.30 3.76
N ASN A 104 -14.04 3.78 2.85
CA ASN A 104 -13.07 4.85 3.12
C ASN A 104 -12.02 4.49 4.17
N VAL A 105 -11.62 3.22 4.24
CA VAL A 105 -10.53 2.80 5.13
C VAL A 105 -9.20 3.18 4.50
N SER A 106 -8.33 3.79 5.29
CA SER A 106 -6.97 4.14 4.88
C SER A 106 -5.98 3.42 5.79
N LEU A 107 -5.09 2.63 5.19
CA LEU A 107 -4.01 1.95 5.88
C LEU A 107 -2.72 2.67 5.50
N LEU A 108 -2.19 3.44 6.43
CA LEU A 108 -1.07 4.33 6.18
C LEU A 108 0.14 3.86 6.99
N THR A 109 1.14 3.35 6.27
CA THR A 109 2.38 2.90 6.91
C THR A 109 3.51 3.93 6.86
N PRO A 110 3.55 4.86 5.91
CA PRO A 110 4.71 5.74 5.81
C PRO A 110 4.81 6.65 7.02
N VAL A 111 5.97 6.57 7.68
CA VAL A 111 6.35 7.54 8.70
C VAL A 111 7.54 8.28 8.13
N HIS A 112 7.34 9.51 7.68
CA HIS A 112 8.41 10.34 7.15
C HIS A 112 9.02 11.14 8.28
N PRO A 113 10.37 11.01 8.57
CA PRO A 113 11.05 11.90 9.51
C PRO A 113 10.98 13.30 8.93
N LEU A 114 10.51 14.18 9.72
CA LEU A 114 10.42 15.56 9.26
C LEU A 114 11.71 16.28 9.57
N HIS A 115 12.46 16.28 9.59
CA HIS A 115 13.56 16.85 9.77
C HIS A 115 14.33 16.96 9.15
N VAL A 116 14.35 16.97 9.05
CA VAL A 116 14.72 17.11 8.69
C VAL A 116 15.66 17.31 8.76
N GLN A 117 15.79 17.52 8.61
CA GLN A 117 16.21 17.74 8.62
C GLN A 117 16.75 17.49 9.12
N SER A 118 17.15 17.56 9.30
CA SER A 118 17.13 17.38 9.55
C SER A 118 17.47 17.41 9.90
N GLY A 119 17.95 17.81 10.24
CA GLY A 119 17.40 17.94 10.32
C GLY A 119 17.34 18.23 10.73
N LYS A 120 17.61 18.83 11.07
CA LYS A 120 16.91 19.25 11.32
C LYS A 120 16.16 19.29 11.68
N THR A 121 16.30 19.74 12.02
CA THR A 121 15.18 19.91 12.31
C THR A 121 14.64 19.63 12.60
N GLN A 122 14.57 19.80 12.89
CA GLN A 122 13.62 19.69 13.17
C GLN A 122 13.26 19.29 13.72
N ASP A 123 13.82 19.64 14.28
CA ASP A 123 13.18 19.42 14.70
C ASP A 123 12.89 19.21 14.97
N GLU A 124 13.25 19.39 15.38
CA GLU A 124 12.55 19.25 15.44
C GLU A 124 11.86 18.77 15.40
N ASP A 125 12.03 18.88 15.48
CA ASP A 125 11.00 18.57 15.34
C ASP A 125 10.47 17.93 15.41
N ILE A 126 10.56 17.72 15.62
CA ILE A 126 9.67 17.19 15.52
C ILE A 126 9.29 16.79 16.04
N ASP A 127 9.51 16.91 16.48
CA ASP A 127 8.81 16.58 16.65
C ASP A 127 8.23 16.41 16.91
N LYS A 128 8.26 16.38 17.50
CA LYS A 128 7.57 16.31 17.33
C LYS A 128 6.90 15.81 17.09
N HIS A 129 6.81 15.70 16.80
CA HIS A 129 5.93 15.31 16.19
C HIS A 129 5.36 14.82 16.36
N LYS A 130 5.60 14.90 16.72
CA LYS A 130 4.95 14.52 16.49
C LYS A 130 4.48 14.21 16.50
#